data_4c14834238354e499ef836406a683a57
#
_entry.id   4c14834238354e499ef836406a683a57
#
_cell.length_a   1.000
_cell.length_b   1.000
_cell.length_c   1.000
_cell.angle_alpha   90.00
_cell.angle_beta   90.00
_cell.angle_gamma   90.00
#
_symmetry.space_group_name_H-M   'P 1'
#
loop_
_entity.id
_entity.type
_entity.pdbx_description
1 polymer ?
#
loop_
_entity_poly.entity_id
_entity_poly.type
_entity_poly.pdbx_seq_one_letter_code
_entity_poly.pdbx_strand_id
1 'polypeptide(L)'
;MSECYIQTMGGLGNQLFQIAAAYAHCKRNKLDFKLSNTVSIDKHGTHWETILYKCKKYFGENKGQSGWNEPAFHYTPIPAGATSLHGYFQSGKYFSDYAENIRNLFTLPYKKQQDIHAKYDTILADPSYAVLHIRRGDYVQLTTLHCILNEDYYRRAVALLREKKPDARLLVFSDDLPWTCSLEFLRGATFVDEPDAASALYLMSQFEHYVLSNSTFSWWAAWLGTTAKTVVAPDRWFGPDGPKDFYDIYEPSWLKCPVNP
;
A
#
# COMPACT_ATOMS: atom_id res chain seq x y z
N MET A 1 -12.24 23.75 17.77
CA MET A 1 -11.20 23.59 16.75
C MET A 1 -11.90 23.37 15.42
N SER A 2 -11.37 23.91 14.32
CA SER A 2 -11.91 23.61 12.99
C SER A 2 -11.71 22.13 12.68
N GLU A 3 -12.69 21.51 12.01
CA GLU A 3 -12.65 20.10 11.60
C GLU A 3 -12.11 19.98 10.18
N CYS A 4 -11.40 18.90 9.87
CA CYS A 4 -11.08 18.51 8.51
C CYS A 4 -11.60 17.10 8.23
N TYR A 5 -12.38 16.98 7.16
CA TYR A 5 -13.12 15.79 6.79
C TYR A 5 -12.54 15.11 5.56
N ILE A 6 -12.57 13.78 5.56
CA ILE A 6 -12.31 12.96 4.38
C ILE A 6 -13.29 11.80 4.31
N GLN A 7 -13.74 11.50 3.10
CA GLN A 7 -14.37 10.23 2.73
C GLN A 7 -13.44 9.47 1.81
N THR A 8 -13.11 8.24 2.16
CA THR A 8 -12.18 7.40 1.39
C THR A 8 -12.85 6.76 0.18
N MET A 9 -12.03 6.39 -0.82
CA MET A 9 -12.45 5.71 -2.04
C MET A 9 -11.44 4.65 -2.48
N GLY A 10 -11.92 3.66 -3.21
CA GLY A 10 -11.09 2.59 -3.78
C GLY A 10 -10.67 1.53 -2.76
N GLY A 11 -9.74 0.66 -3.17
CA GLY A 11 -9.26 -0.46 -2.35
C GLY A 11 -8.46 -0.04 -1.12
N LEU A 12 -8.13 -1.02 -0.26
CA LEU A 12 -7.47 -0.79 1.03
C LEU A 12 -6.24 0.13 0.93
N GLY A 13 -5.31 -0.13 0.00
CA GLY A 13 -4.11 0.68 -0.13
C GLY A 13 -4.40 2.15 -0.44
N ASN A 14 -5.43 2.43 -1.25
CA ASN A 14 -5.88 3.80 -1.53
C ASN A 14 -6.49 4.46 -0.30
N GLN A 15 -7.32 3.72 0.46
CA GLN A 15 -7.91 4.22 1.70
C GLN A 15 -6.82 4.60 2.72
N LEU A 16 -5.76 3.79 2.84
CA LEU A 16 -4.64 4.08 3.74
C LEU A 16 -3.93 5.39 3.38
N PHE A 17 -3.65 5.65 2.08
CA PHE A 17 -3.04 6.90 1.63
C PHE A 17 -3.90 8.11 1.99
N GLN A 18 -5.19 8.04 1.73
CA GLN A 18 -6.14 9.12 1.98
C GLN A 18 -6.26 9.43 3.47
N ILE A 19 -6.37 8.41 4.31
CA ILE A 19 -6.45 8.57 5.78
C ILE A 19 -5.12 9.13 6.30
N ALA A 20 -3.98 8.63 5.84
CA ALA A 20 -2.67 9.09 6.28
C ALA A 20 -2.43 10.56 5.96
N ALA A 21 -2.73 10.98 4.71
CA ALA A 21 -2.58 12.38 4.28
C ALA A 21 -3.48 13.33 5.07
N ALA A 22 -4.76 12.97 5.24
CA ALA A 22 -5.70 13.76 6.00
C ALA A 22 -5.33 13.85 7.49
N TYR A 23 -4.93 12.73 8.09
CA TYR A 23 -4.46 12.71 9.47
C TYR A 23 -3.24 13.62 9.68
N ALA A 24 -2.22 13.51 8.82
CA ALA A 24 -1.02 14.33 8.91
C ALA A 24 -1.33 15.81 8.68
N HIS A 25 -2.18 16.14 7.70
CA HIS A 25 -2.64 17.50 7.48
C HIS A 25 -3.32 18.09 8.71
N CYS A 26 -4.23 17.34 9.34
CA CYS A 26 -4.90 17.77 10.57
C CYS A 26 -3.92 18.02 11.70
N LYS A 27 -2.94 17.14 11.88
CA LYS A 27 -1.91 17.29 12.93
C LYS A 27 -1.06 18.54 12.74
N ARG A 28 -0.59 18.79 11.50
CA ARG A 28 0.22 20.01 11.17
C ARG A 28 -0.55 21.29 11.46
N ASN A 29 -1.84 21.30 11.16
CA ASN A 29 -2.65 22.52 11.20
C ASN A 29 -3.55 22.62 12.44
N LYS A 30 -3.39 21.71 13.41
CA LYS A 30 -4.19 21.64 14.65
C LYS A 30 -5.70 21.60 14.39
N LEU A 31 -6.10 20.85 13.34
CA LEU A 31 -7.48 20.58 13.00
C LEU A 31 -7.97 19.31 13.68
N ASP A 32 -9.27 19.21 13.92
CA ASP A 32 -9.88 17.97 14.39
C ASP A 32 -10.17 17.05 13.18
N PHE A 33 -9.52 15.88 13.17
CA PHE A 33 -9.63 14.92 12.07
C PHE A 33 -10.99 14.22 12.09
N LYS A 34 -11.73 14.29 10.98
CA LYS A 34 -13.00 13.59 10.77
C LYS A 34 -12.93 12.69 9.57
N LEU A 35 -13.43 11.47 9.73
CA LEU A 35 -13.41 10.41 8.74
C LEU A 35 -14.83 9.88 8.51
N SER A 36 -15.24 9.73 7.24
CA SER A 36 -16.47 9.02 6.90
C SER A 36 -16.40 7.56 7.35
N ASN A 37 -17.49 7.04 7.87
CA ASN A 37 -17.63 5.61 8.14
C ASN A 37 -17.99 4.78 6.89
N THR A 38 -18.18 5.45 5.74
CA THR A 38 -18.46 4.82 4.45
C THR A 38 -17.33 5.09 3.47
N VAL A 39 -17.12 4.15 2.54
CA VAL A 39 -16.19 4.29 1.42
C VAL A 39 -16.98 4.68 0.18
N SER A 40 -16.51 5.69 -0.54
CA SER A 40 -17.08 6.07 -1.83
C SER A 40 -16.65 5.07 -2.90
N ILE A 41 -17.58 4.68 -3.77
CA ILE A 41 -17.30 3.72 -4.86
C ILE A 41 -16.77 2.38 -4.30
N ASP A 42 -17.54 1.78 -3.40
CA ASP A 42 -17.14 0.58 -2.68
C ASP A 42 -17.38 -0.69 -3.51
N LYS A 43 -16.30 -1.27 -4.03
CA LYS A 43 -16.26 -2.67 -4.50
C LYS A 43 -15.43 -3.57 -3.57
N HIS A 44 -14.81 -3.01 -2.54
CA HIS A 44 -13.75 -3.66 -1.77
C HIS A 44 -14.05 -3.77 -0.27
N GLY A 45 -15.21 -3.28 0.18
CA GLY A 45 -15.61 -3.30 1.58
C GLY A 45 -14.84 -2.32 2.47
N THR A 46 -15.22 -2.29 3.72
CA THR A 46 -14.57 -1.49 4.76
C THR A 46 -13.64 -2.36 5.61
N HIS A 47 -12.59 -1.76 6.15
CA HIS A 47 -11.60 -2.45 6.98
C HIS A 47 -11.63 -1.97 8.45
N TRP A 48 -12.81 -1.46 8.91
CA TRP A 48 -13.00 -0.88 10.23
C TRP A 48 -12.89 -1.90 11.39
N GLU A 49 -13.04 -3.19 11.11
CA GLU A 49 -12.89 -4.25 12.12
C GLU A 49 -11.50 -4.91 12.06
N THR A 50 -10.63 -4.42 11.16
CA THR A 50 -9.31 -4.96 10.95
C THR A 50 -8.25 -3.87 11.07
N ILE A 51 -7.48 -3.57 10.02
CA ILE A 51 -6.34 -2.64 10.06
C ILE A 51 -6.74 -1.17 10.35
N LEU A 52 -7.99 -0.80 10.10
CA LEU A 52 -8.53 0.55 10.34
C LEU A 52 -9.32 0.67 11.67
N TYR A 53 -9.27 -0.33 12.56
CA TYR A 53 -10.10 -0.32 13.78
C TYR A 53 -9.82 0.89 14.69
N LYS A 54 -8.59 1.37 14.73
CA LYS A 54 -8.21 2.57 15.50
C LYS A 54 -8.73 3.87 14.88
N CYS A 55 -9.09 3.83 13.58
CA CYS A 55 -9.64 5.00 12.89
C CYS A 55 -11.08 5.29 13.27
N LYS A 56 -11.82 4.32 13.82
CA LYS A 56 -13.24 4.46 14.21
C LYS A 56 -13.50 5.63 15.16
N LYS A 57 -12.53 5.97 16.01
CA LYS A 57 -12.63 7.12 16.93
C LYS A 57 -12.70 8.50 16.23
N TYR A 58 -12.39 8.53 14.93
CA TYR A 58 -12.43 9.75 14.11
C TYR A 58 -13.70 9.85 13.26
N PHE A 59 -14.62 8.89 13.38
CA PHE A 59 -15.87 8.94 12.60
C PHE A 59 -16.61 10.24 12.85
N GLY A 60 -17.10 10.83 11.77
CA GLY A 60 -17.84 12.08 11.78
C GLY A 60 -18.45 12.37 10.42
N GLU A 61 -19.26 13.43 10.38
CA GLU A 61 -19.98 13.85 9.19
C GLU A 61 -19.32 15.06 8.56
N ASN A 62 -19.51 15.22 7.24
CA ASN A 62 -19.17 16.44 6.53
C ASN A 62 -20.20 17.51 6.87
N LYS A 63 -19.77 18.58 7.52
CA LYS A 63 -20.62 19.71 7.93
C LYS A 63 -20.57 20.88 6.95
N GLY A 64 -20.33 20.59 5.65
CA GLY A 64 -20.25 21.61 4.61
C GLY A 64 -18.89 22.34 4.59
N GLN A 65 -17.83 21.64 4.96
CA GLN A 65 -16.48 22.16 4.91
C GLN A 65 -16.04 22.50 3.47
N SER A 66 -15.17 23.50 3.33
CA SER A 66 -14.58 23.88 2.05
C SER A 66 -13.70 22.75 1.53
N GLY A 67 -14.03 22.23 0.35
CA GLY A 67 -13.32 21.12 -0.29
C GLY A 67 -12.03 21.58 -0.96
N TRP A 68 -10.99 20.76 -0.84
CA TRP A 68 -9.78 20.83 -1.64
C TRP A 68 -9.59 19.51 -2.38
N ASN A 69 -9.49 19.61 -3.70
CA ASN A 69 -9.22 18.45 -4.55
C ASN A 69 -7.72 18.40 -4.84
N GLU A 70 -7.12 17.20 -4.75
CA GLU A 70 -5.75 16.97 -5.19
C GLU A 70 -5.64 17.31 -6.68
N PRO A 71 -4.79 18.31 -7.05
CA PRO A 71 -4.81 18.87 -8.41
C PRO A 71 -4.06 18.00 -9.43
N ALA A 72 -3.14 17.17 -8.96
CA ALA A 72 -2.26 16.33 -9.78
C ALA A 72 -1.84 15.10 -8.99
N PHE A 73 -1.31 14.09 -9.68
CA PHE A 73 -0.87 12.85 -9.02
C PHE A 73 0.44 13.02 -8.23
N HIS A 74 1.30 13.95 -8.62
CA HIS A 74 2.50 14.30 -7.83
C HIS A 74 2.12 15.07 -6.56
N TYR A 75 2.99 15.01 -5.56
CA TYR A 75 2.78 15.72 -4.31
C TYR A 75 2.54 17.21 -4.52
N THR A 76 1.42 17.68 -4.03
CA THR A 76 1.06 19.11 -3.96
C THR A 76 0.73 19.45 -2.52
N PRO A 77 1.41 20.44 -1.90
CA PRO A 77 1.11 20.80 -0.51
C PRO A 77 -0.36 21.13 -0.30
N ILE A 78 -0.99 20.48 0.67
CA ILE A 78 -2.39 20.77 1.04
C ILE A 78 -2.41 22.14 1.74
N PRO A 79 -3.23 23.10 1.27
CA PRO A 79 -3.36 24.41 1.92
C PRO A 79 -3.79 24.26 3.39
N ALA A 80 -3.17 25.02 4.28
CA ALA A 80 -3.43 24.94 5.72
C ALA A 80 -4.92 25.11 6.11
N GLY A 81 -5.66 25.89 5.32
CA GLY A 81 -7.08 26.15 5.52
C GLY A 81 -8.04 25.11 4.89
N ALA A 82 -7.51 24.05 4.26
CA ALA A 82 -8.34 23.00 3.69
C ALA A 82 -9.03 22.19 4.79
N THR A 83 -10.36 22.13 4.75
CA THR A 83 -11.19 21.48 5.77
C THR A 83 -12.00 20.28 5.26
N SER A 84 -11.90 19.98 3.96
CA SER A 84 -12.39 18.73 3.35
C SER A 84 -11.43 18.33 2.24
N LEU A 85 -11.01 17.08 2.19
CA LEU A 85 -10.01 16.60 1.25
C LEU A 85 -10.60 15.56 0.30
N HIS A 86 -10.24 15.68 -0.99
CA HIS A 86 -10.60 14.70 -2.02
C HIS A 86 -9.42 14.46 -2.95
N GLY A 87 -8.98 13.23 -3.06
CA GLY A 87 -7.83 12.80 -3.85
C GLY A 87 -7.35 11.42 -3.41
N TYR A 88 -6.33 10.91 -4.08
CA TYR A 88 -5.69 9.63 -3.72
C TYR A 88 -4.48 9.79 -2.80
N PHE A 89 -3.78 10.93 -2.88
CA PHE A 89 -2.63 11.28 -2.02
C PHE A 89 -1.52 10.23 -2.02
N GLN A 90 -1.24 9.63 -3.16
CA GLN A 90 -0.34 8.47 -3.29
C GLN A 90 1.14 8.87 -3.26
N SER A 91 1.55 9.53 -2.17
CA SER A 91 2.95 9.86 -1.91
C SER A 91 3.22 9.90 -0.41
N GLY A 92 4.33 9.32 0.03
CA GLY A 92 4.81 9.40 1.41
C GLY A 92 5.05 10.85 1.87
N LYS A 93 5.32 11.77 0.94
CA LYS A 93 5.53 13.20 1.24
C LYS A 93 4.36 13.87 1.96
N TYR A 94 3.15 13.33 1.84
CA TYR A 94 1.98 13.85 2.55
C TYR A 94 2.01 13.59 4.05
N PHE A 95 2.74 12.55 4.53
CA PHE A 95 2.60 12.08 5.92
C PHE A 95 3.88 11.53 6.56
N SER A 96 5.03 11.57 5.90
CA SER A 96 6.29 10.98 6.43
C SER A 96 6.72 11.57 7.77
N ASP A 97 6.42 12.83 8.04
CA ASP A 97 6.67 13.51 9.32
C ASP A 97 5.83 12.96 10.50
N TYR A 98 4.80 12.15 10.19
CA TYR A 98 3.95 11.45 11.16
C TYR A 98 4.03 9.92 11.01
N ALA A 99 5.13 9.40 10.46
CA ALA A 99 5.27 7.98 10.12
C ALA A 99 4.96 7.04 11.29
N GLU A 100 5.47 7.33 12.48
CA GLU A 100 5.22 6.53 13.69
C GLU A 100 3.73 6.52 14.06
N ASN A 101 3.09 7.69 14.03
CA ASN A 101 1.66 7.81 14.31
C ASN A 101 0.82 7.02 13.30
N ILE A 102 1.18 7.07 12.02
CA ILE A 102 0.50 6.34 10.95
C ILE A 102 0.67 4.83 11.10
N ARG A 103 1.87 4.34 11.39
CA ARG A 103 2.11 2.91 11.68
C ARG A 103 1.30 2.44 12.88
N ASN A 104 1.23 3.24 13.94
CA ASN A 104 0.39 2.92 15.10
C ASN A 104 -1.11 2.96 14.76
N LEU A 105 -1.54 3.83 13.85
CA LEU A 105 -2.93 3.92 13.41
C LEU A 105 -3.35 2.72 12.56
N PHE A 106 -2.47 2.27 11.67
CA PHE A 106 -2.70 1.18 10.72
C PHE A 106 -2.11 -0.14 11.24
N THR A 107 -2.75 -0.70 12.23
CA THR A 107 -2.34 -1.99 12.82
C THR A 107 -3.55 -2.88 13.02
N LEU A 108 -3.34 -4.19 13.01
CA LEU A 108 -4.40 -5.14 13.31
C LEU A 108 -4.73 -5.15 14.81
N PRO A 109 -5.96 -5.54 15.19
CA PRO A 109 -6.26 -5.91 16.57
C PRO A 109 -5.31 -7.00 17.08
N TYR A 110 -4.89 -6.89 18.33
CA TYR A 110 -3.85 -7.77 18.93
C TYR A 110 -4.12 -9.26 18.71
N LYS A 111 -5.37 -9.70 18.90
CA LYS A 111 -5.74 -11.10 18.67
C LYS A 111 -5.48 -11.54 17.24
N LYS A 112 -5.80 -10.72 16.23
CA LYS A 112 -5.51 -11.03 14.83
C LYS A 112 -4.01 -11.10 14.54
N GLN A 113 -3.21 -10.21 15.17
CA GLN A 113 -1.74 -10.30 15.07
C GLN A 113 -1.23 -11.64 15.59
N GLN A 114 -1.69 -12.05 16.79
CA GLN A 114 -1.31 -13.35 17.38
C GLN A 114 -1.70 -14.54 16.48
N ASP A 115 -2.90 -14.50 15.88
CA ASP A 115 -3.38 -15.57 14.99
C ASP A 115 -2.49 -15.69 13.74
N ILE A 116 -2.06 -14.55 13.16
CA ILE A 116 -1.12 -14.53 12.03
C ILE A 116 0.26 -15.03 12.46
N HIS A 117 0.78 -14.58 13.60
CA HIS A 117 2.07 -15.06 14.10
C HIS A 117 2.05 -16.57 14.37
N ALA A 118 0.98 -17.10 14.91
CA ALA A 118 0.84 -18.54 15.14
C ALA A 118 0.72 -19.34 13.83
N LYS A 119 0.01 -18.78 12.82
CA LYS A 119 -0.18 -19.43 11.51
C LYS A 119 1.11 -19.47 10.68
N TYR A 120 1.93 -18.45 10.78
CA TYR A 120 3.12 -18.25 9.93
C TYR A 120 4.43 -18.20 10.72
N ASP A 121 4.48 -18.80 11.93
CA ASP A 121 5.61 -18.73 12.86
C ASP A 121 6.95 -19.15 12.23
N THR A 122 6.97 -20.27 11.51
CA THR A 122 8.16 -20.80 10.84
C THR A 122 8.63 -19.90 9.69
N ILE A 123 7.71 -19.28 8.98
CA ILE A 123 8.02 -18.34 7.89
C ILE A 123 8.56 -17.02 8.47
N LEU A 124 7.93 -16.52 9.53
CA LEU A 124 8.34 -15.27 10.20
C LEU A 124 9.68 -15.40 10.93
N ALA A 125 10.03 -16.61 11.37
CA ALA A 125 11.31 -16.90 12.02
C ALA A 125 12.48 -17.05 11.01
N ASP A 126 12.21 -17.22 9.73
CA ASP A 126 13.23 -17.43 8.69
C ASP A 126 13.56 -16.10 7.97
N PRO A 127 14.72 -15.47 8.27
CA PRO A 127 15.10 -14.20 7.69
C PRO A 127 15.47 -14.29 6.20
N SER A 128 15.49 -15.49 5.61
CA SER A 128 15.75 -15.67 4.18
C SER A 128 14.55 -15.29 3.31
N TYR A 129 13.34 -15.21 3.88
CA TYR A 129 12.17 -14.85 3.10
C TYR A 129 12.18 -13.40 2.64
N ALA A 130 11.80 -13.21 1.37
CA ALA A 130 11.54 -11.92 0.74
C ALA A 130 10.14 -11.94 0.12
N VAL A 131 9.39 -10.87 0.31
CA VAL A 131 8.04 -10.74 -0.22
C VAL A 131 8.09 -10.45 -1.72
N LEU A 132 7.36 -11.24 -2.50
CA LEU A 132 7.03 -10.95 -3.89
C LEU A 132 5.51 -10.74 -4.00
N HIS A 133 5.07 -9.53 -4.33
CA HIS A 133 3.66 -9.24 -4.58
C HIS A 133 3.39 -9.15 -6.07
N ILE A 134 2.41 -9.92 -6.54
CA ILE A 134 1.97 -9.97 -7.93
C ILE A 134 0.51 -9.51 -8.00
N ARG A 135 0.29 -8.36 -8.67
CA ARG A 135 -1.05 -7.80 -8.91
C ARG A 135 -1.43 -7.97 -10.36
N ARG A 136 -2.54 -8.64 -10.62
CA ARG A 136 -3.10 -8.85 -11.96
C ARG A 136 -4.59 -8.60 -12.01
N GLY A 137 -5.38 -9.28 -11.22
CA GLY A 137 -6.82 -9.16 -11.00
C GLY A 137 -7.56 -8.29 -12.03
N ASP A 138 -8.12 -7.19 -11.57
CA ASP A 138 -8.81 -6.21 -12.38
C ASP A 138 -7.89 -5.43 -13.35
N TYR A 139 -6.56 -5.41 -13.11
CA TYR A 139 -5.60 -4.70 -13.96
C TYR A 139 -5.56 -5.23 -15.40
N VAL A 140 -5.72 -6.54 -15.58
CA VAL A 140 -5.70 -7.16 -16.92
C VAL A 140 -6.84 -6.69 -17.84
N GLN A 141 -7.89 -6.10 -17.26
CA GLN A 141 -9.00 -5.48 -17.98
C GLN A 141 -8.84 -3.96 -18.15
N LEU A 142 -7.88 -3.34 -17.46
CA LEU A 142 -7.66 -1.89 -17.43
C LEU A 142 -6.26 -1.54 -17.95
N THR A 143 -5.84 -2.18 -19.04
CA THR A 143 -4.47 -2.14 -19.57
C THR A 143 -4.00 -0.76 -20.02
N THR A 144 -4.93 0.14 -20.36
CA THR A 144 -4.57 1.52 -20.74
C THR A 144 -4.33 2.41 -19.50
N LEU A 145 -5.00 2.11 -18.39
CA LEU A 145 -4.86 2.86 -17.13
C LEU A 145 -3.71 2.34 -16.27
N HIS A 146 -3.60 1.01 -16.14
CA HIS A 146 -2.56 0.36 -15.34
C HIS A 146 -1.48 -0.24 -16.22
N CYS A 147 -0.23 -0.10 -15.81
CA CYS A 147 0.87 -0.83 -16.41
C CYS A 147 0.77 -2.31 -16.03
N ILE A 148 0.61 -3.19 -17.03
CA ILE A 148 0.59 -4.63 -16.78
C ILE A 148 2.02 -5.13 -16.67
N LEU A 149 2.36 -5.62 -15.49
CA LEU A 149 3.67 -6.22 -15.22
C LEU A 149 3.67 -7.67 -15.71
N ASN A 150 4.58 -7.98 -16.62
CA ASN A 150 4.76 -9.31 -17.17
C ASN A 150 5.77 -10.14 -16.37
N GLU A 151 5.94 -11.41 -16.75
CA GLU A 151 6.89 -12.32 -16.12
C GLU A 151 8.32 -11.78 -16.15
N ASP A 152 8.73 -11.13 -17.25
CA ASP A 152 10.09 -10.60 -17.41
C ASP A 152 10.43 -9.51 -16.40
N TYR A 153 9.44 -8.65 -16.07
CA TYR A 153 9.61 -7.69 -14.97
C TYR A 153 9.89 -8.41 -13.65
N TYR A 154 9.07 -9.38 -13.28
CA TYR A 154 9.24 -10.09 -12.01
C TYR A 154 10.55 -10.86 -11.95
N ARG A 155 10.99 -11.48 -13.04
CA ARG A 155 12.32 -12.14 -13.12
C ARG A 155 13.45 -11.15 -12.88
N ARG A 156 13.44 -9.99 -13.55
CA ARG A 156 14.47 -8.94 -13.35
C ARG A 156 14.44 -8.37 -11.93
N ALA A 157 13.26 -8.08 -11.41
CA ALA A 157 13.09 -7.52 -10.08
C ALA A 157 13.58 -8.49 -8.99
N VAL A 158 13.32 -9.78 -9.13
CA VAL A 158 13.86 -10.83 -8.25
C VAL A 158 15.37 -10.95 -8.39
N ALA A 159 15.91 -10.86 -9.59
CA ALA A 159 17.37 -10.86 -9.80
C ALA A 159 18.03 -9.67 -9.09
N LEU A 160 17.47 -8.46 -9.25
CA LEU A 160 17.95 -7.24 -8.59
C LEU A 160 17.85 -7.35 -7.05
N LEU A 161 16.78 -7.95 -6.53
CA LEU A 161 16.65 -8.21 -5.09
C LEU A 161 17.76 -9.18 -4.63
N ARG A 162 18.03 -10.25 -5.39
CA ARG A 162 19.05 -11.25 -5.05
C ARG A 162 20.48 -10.72 -5.10
N GLU A 163 20.75 -9.64 -5.80
CA GLU A 163 22.05 -8.93 -5.69
C GLU A 163 22.29 -8.38 -4.28
N LYS A 164 21.21 -8.03 -3.56
CA LYS A 164 21.25 -7.52 -2.18
C LYS A 164 21.01 -8.61 -1.13
N LYS A 165 20.30 -9.68 -1.50
CA LYS A 165 19.92 -10.80 -0.65
C LYS A 165 20.05 -12.11 -1.45
N PRO A 166 21.27 -12.65 -1.64
CA PRO A 166 21.52 -13.81 -2.52
C PRO A 166 20.77 -15.07 -2.14
N ASP A 167 20.51 -15.28 -0.85
CA ASP A 167 19.79 -16.41 -0.28
C ASP A 167 18.26 -16.22 -0.22
N ALA A 168 17.72 -15.18 -0.88
CA ALA A 168 16.31 -14.85 -0.82
C ALA A 168 15.41 -16.01 -1.30
N ARG A 169 14.59 -16.51 -0.40
CA ARG A 169 13.44 -17.38 -0.66
C ARG A 169 12.22 -16.51 -0.90
N LEU A 170 11.43 -16.81 -1.91
CA LEU A 170 10.29 -15.97 -2.27
C LEU A 170 9.05 -16.40 -1.50
N LEU A 171 8.44 -15.44 -0.81
CA LEU A 171 7.11 -15.53 -0.22
C LEU A 171 6.15 -14.75 -1.12
N VAL A 172 5.30 -15.46 -1.83
CA VAL A 172 4.52 -14.92 -2.94
C VAL A 172 3.09 -14.65 -2.53
N PHE A 173 2.66 -13.41 -2.75
CA PHE A 173 1.27 -12.95 -2.59
C PHE A 173 0.72 -12.54 -3.95
N SER A 174 -0.46 -12.99 -4.30
CA SER A 174 -1.09 -12.65 -5.57
C SER A 174 -2.61 -12.69 -5.48
N ASP A 175 -3.27 -11.86 -6.27
CA ASP A 175 -4.70 -11.90 -6.54
C ASP A 175 -5.04 -12.77 -7.79
N ASP A 176 -4.02 -13.36 -8.44
CA ASP A 176 -4.14 -14.29 -9.56
C ASP A 176 -3.21 -15.50 -9.32
N LEU A 177 -3.56 -16.34 -8.34
CA LEU A 177 -2.78 -17.53 -8.00
C LEU A 177 -2.63 -18.51 -9.17
N PRO A 178 -3.68 -18.80 -9.99
CA PRO A 178 -3.54 -19.71 -11.11
C PRO A 178 -2.44 -19.28 -12.09
N TRP A 179 -2.42 -18.02 -12.49
CA TRP A 179 -1.35 -17.51 -13.35
C TRP A 179 0.01 -17.51 -12.63
N THR A 180 0.03 -17.06 -11.39
CA THR A 180 1.28 -16.94 -10.62
C THR A 180 1.93 -18.30 -10.40
N CYS A 181 1.16 -19.33 -10.09
CA CYS A 181 1.66 -20.71 -9.93
C CYS A 181 2.15 -21.32 -11.25
N SER A 182 1.73 -20.83 -12.40
CA SER A 182 2.21 -21.30 -13.70
C SER A 182 3.59 -20.80 -14.09
N LEU A 183 4.12 -19.80 -13.36
CA LEU A 183 5.41 -19.19 -13.65
C LEU A 183 6.57 -20.10 -13.21
N GLU A 184 7.31 -20.63 -14.18
CA GLU A 184 8.40 -21.59 -13.95
C GLU A 184 9.48 -21.05 -12.99
N PHE A 185 9.78 -19.74 -13.04
CA PHE A 185 10.81 -19.15 -12.19
C PHE A 185 10.41 -19.07 -10.69
N LEU A 186 9.14 -19.29 -10.38
CA LEU A 186 8.61 -19.37 -9.01
C LEU A 186 8.56 -20.81 -8.50
N ARG A 187 9.08 -21.79 -9.24
CA ARG A 187 9.19 -23.17 -8.76
C ARG A 187 9.99 -23.19 -7.45
N GLY A 188 9.39 -23.74 -6.40
CA GLY A 188 9.97 -23.78 -5.05
C GLY A 188 9.73 -22.53 -4.21
N ALA A 189 9.01 -21.54 -4.71
CA ALA A 189 8.53 -20.41 -3.90
C ALA A 189 7.41 -20.86 -2.94
N THR A 190 7.25 -20.13 -1.84
CA THR A 190 6.13 -20.32 -0.90
C THR A 190 5.00 -19.37 -1.29
N PHE A 191 3.83 -19.91 -1.60
CA PHE A 191 2.65 -19.11 -1.93
C PHE A 191 1.79 -18.93 -0.69
N VAL A 192 1.33 -17.72 -0.46
CA VAL A 192 0.45 -17.37 0.65
C VAL A 192 -0.98 -17.18 0.13
N ASP A 193 -1.88 -17.99 0.65
CA ASP A 193 -3.31 -17.85 0.49
C ASP A 193 -3.89 -17.30 1.79
N GLU A 194 -3.97 -15.96 1.87
CA GLU A 194 -4.56 -15.23 2.99
C GLU A 194 -5.72 -14.38 2.47
N PRO A 195 -6.97 -14.84 2.70
CA PRO A 195 -8.15 -14.22 2.10
C PRO A 195 -8.49 -12.84 2.70
N ASP A 196 -8.08 -12.56 3.96
CA ASP A 196 -8.26 -11.25 4.55
C ASP A 196 -7.14 -10.30 4.12
N ALA A 197 -7.47 -9.33 3.27
CA ALA A 197 -6.51 -8.35 2.76
C ALA A 197 -5.73 -7.61 3.87
N ALA A 198 -6.37 -7.30 4.99
CA ALA A 198 -5.70 -6.63 6.10
C ALA A 198 -4.68 -7.54 6.79
N SER A 199 -5.00 -8.84 6.92
CA SER A 199 -4.10 -9.87 7.44
C SER A 199 -2.93 -10.11 6.49
N ALA A 200 -3.18 -10.18 5.18
CA ALA A 200 -2.14 -10.31 4.17
C ALA A 200 -1.19 -9.10 4.19
N LEU A 201 -1.73 -7.88 4.26
CA LEU A 201 -0.93 -6.65 4.34
C LEU A 201 -0.05 -6.64 5.61
N TYR A 202 -0.63 -7.00 6.75
CA TYR A 202 0.11 -7.10 8.01
C TYR A 202 1.21 -8.14 7.92
N LEU A 203 0.94 -9.36 7.41
CA LEU A 203 1.95 -10.39 7.23
C LEU A 203 3.09 -9.91 6.33
N MET A 204 2.76 -9.31 5.17
CA MET A 204 3.77 -8.75 4.27
C MET A 204 4.65 -7.71 4.97
N SER A 205 4.10 -6.89 5.86
CA SER A 205 4.85 -5.82 6.55
C SER A 205 5.88 -6.32 7.58
N GLN A 206 5.89 -7.63 7.87
CA GLN A 206 6.83 -8.21 8.85
C GLN A 206 8.20 -8.58 8.25
N PHE A 207 8.41 -8.39 6.94
CA PHE A 207 9.63 -8.77 6.25
C PHE A 207 10.55 -7.57 5.96
N GLU A 208 11.77 -7.86 5.51
CA GLU A 208 12.80 -6.84 5.24
C GLU A 208 13.03 -6.56 3.76
N HIS A 209 12.64 -7.48 2.89
CA HIS A 209 12.96 -7.44 1.46
C HIS A 209 11.72 -7.64 0.62
N TYR A 210 11.57 -6.81 -0.43
CA TYR A 210 10.35 -6.76 -1.22
C TYR A 210 10.62 -6.63 -2.71
N VAL A 211 9.84 -7.35 -3.50
CA VAL A 211 9.57 -7.06 -4.91
C VAL A 211 8.10 -6.66 -5.02
N LEU A 212 7.86 -5.43 -5.41
CA LEU A 212 6.51 -4.86 -5.50
C LEU A 212 5.95 -4.96 -6.92
N SER A 213 4.63 -5.08 -7.01
CA SER A 213 3.89 -4.65 -8.19
C SER A 213 3.55 -3.15 -8.09
N ASN A 214 3.00 -2.57 -9.17
CA ASN A 214 2.46 -1.21 -9.20
C ASN A 214 1.12 -1.11 -8.45
N SER A 215 1.13 -1.50 -7.19
CA SER A 215 -0.06 -1.58 -6.32
C SER A 215 0.16 -0.83 -5.01
N THR A 216 -0.79 0.03 -4.68
CA THR A 216 -0.81 0.73 -3.38
C THR A 216 -0.85 -0.25 -2.20
N PHE A 217 -1.36 -1.45 -2.41
CA PHE A 217 -1.38 -2.50 -1.39
C PHE A 217 0.04 -2.94 -1.01
N SER A 218 0.86 -3.34 -1.97
CA SER A 218 2.25 -3.74 -1.69
C SER A 218 3.14 -2.56 -1.32
N TRP A 219 2.83 -1.35 -1.79
CA TRP A 219 3.48 -0.12 -1.35
C TRP A 219 3.37 0.01 0.18
N TRP A 220 2.13 -0.12 0.69
CA TRP A 220 1.89 -0.02 2.13
C TRP A 220 2.52 -1.16 2.92
N ALA A 221 2.60 -2.37 2.37
CA ALA A 221 3.30 -3.47 3.04
C ALA A 221 4.76 -3.11 3.32
N ALA A 222 5.48 -2.60 2.32
CA ALA A 222 6.87 -2.18 2.47
C ALA A 222 7.03 -0.96 3.38
N TRP A 223 6.10 0.01 3.31
CA TRP A 223 6.19 1.25 4.09
C TRP A 223 5.84 1.06 5.57
N LEU A 224 4.88 0.19 5.88
CA LEU A 224 4.51 -0.14 7.27
C LEU A 224 5.61 -0.96 7.97
N GLY A 225 6.37 -1.76 7.22
CA GLY A 225 7.50 -2.50 7.73
C GLY A 225 8.60 -1.57 8.23
N THR A 226 8.90 -1.63 9.54
CA THR A 226 9.94 -0.78 10.16
C THR A 226 11.36 -1.26 9.85
N THR A 227 11.50 -2.48 9.35
CA THR A 227 12.77 -3.17 9.08
C THR A 227 13.09 -3.30 7.59
N ALA A 228 12.28 -2.69 6.71
CA ALA A 228 12.49 -2.78 5.26
C ALA A 228 13.89 -2.31 4.85
N LYS A 229 14.69 -3.22 4.26
CA LYS A 229 16.08 -2.99 3.82
C LYS A 229 16.21 -2.84 2.32
N THR A 230 15.49 -3.67 1.57
CA THR A 230 15.54 -3.67 0.10
C THR A 230 14.12 -3.72 -0.44
N VAL A 231 13.75 -2.71 -1.20
CA VAL A 231 12.47 -2.67 -1.89
C VAL A 231 12.74 -2.43 -3.36
N VAL A 232 12.30 -3.35 -4.21
CA VAL A 232 12.35 -3.25 -5.66
C VAL A 232 10.95 -2.96 -6.18
N ALA A 233 10.78 -1.85 -6.88
CA ALA A 233 9.51 -1.42 -7.45
C ALA A 233 9.62 -1.25 -8.99
N PRO A 234 8.53 -1.37 -9.74
CA PRO A 234 8.56 -1.10 -11.18
C PRO A 234 8.84 0.38 -11.45
N ASP A 235 9.60 0.68 -12.49
CA ASP A 235 9.89 2.07 -12.90
C ASP A 235 8.69 2.76 -13.55
N ARG A 236 7.65 2.01 -13.88
CA ARG A 236 6.39 2.46 -14.46
C ARG A 236 5.20 1.99 -13.63
N TRP A 237 4.41 2.96 -13.15
CA TRP A 237 3.26 2.66 -12.29
C TRP A 237 1.95 2.56 -13.06
N PHE A 238 1.77 3.45 -14.06
CA PHE A 238 0.55 3.54 -14.85
C PHE A 238 0.77 3.18 -16.32
N GLY A 239 -0.34 2.85 -16.98
CA GLY A 239 -0.43 2.65 -18.41
C GLY A 239 -0.47 3.97 -19.20
N PRO A 240 -0.69 3.88 -20.53
CA PRO A 240 -0.64 5.06 -21.41
C PRO A 240 -1.70 6.12 -21.10
N ASP A 241 -2.86 5.76 -20.56
CA ASP A 241 -3.93 6.70 -20.22
C ASP A 241 -3.92 7.11 -18.74
N GLY A 242 -3.01 6.54 -17.95
CA GLY A 242 -2.86 6.88 -16.53
C GLY A 242 -2.03 8.15 -16.29
N PRO A 243 -1.95 8.61 -15.02
CA PRO A 243 -1.12 9.75 -14.64
C PRO A 243 0.31 9.62 -15.14
N LYS A 244 0.90 10.74 -15.61
CA LYS A 244 2.29 10.78 -16.11
C LYS A 244 3.27 11.28 -15.06
N ASP A 245 2.79 11.98 -14.06
CA ASP A 245 3.54 12.64 -12.99
C ASP A 245 3.56 11.82 -11.68
N PHE A 246 3.68 10.51 -11.81
CA PHE A 246 3.58 9.55 -10.69
C PHE A 246 4.87 9.33 -9.89
N TYR A 247 5.92 10.10 -10.14
CA TYR A 247 7.26 9.82 -9.58
C TYR A 247 7.33 9.96 -8.06
N ASP A 248 6.42 10.69 -7.46
CA ASP A 248 6.34 10.88 -6.01
C ASP A 248 5.75 9.71 -5.23
N ILE A 249 5.30 8.66 -5.93
CA ILE A 249 4.85 7.41 -5.30
C ILE A 249 6.03 6.59 -4.75
N TYR A 250 7.23 6.80 -5.26
CA TYR A 250 8.41 6.05 -4.82
C TYR A 250 9.03 6.66 -3.58
N GLU A 251 9.36 5.82 -2.60
CA GLU A 251 10.24 6.22 -1.52
C GLU A 251 11.68 6.37 -2.05
N PRO A 252 12.45 7.35 -1.56
CA PRO A 252 13.79 7.65 -2.09
C PRO A 252 14.77 6.47 -2.04
N SER A 253 14.59 5.55 -1.11
CA SER A 253 15.45 4.37 -0.93
C SER A 253 15.11 3.19 -1.83
N TRP A 254 14.00 3.24 -2.58
CA TRP A 254 13.54 2.12 -3.37
C TRP A 254 14.32 1.98 -4.69
N LEU A 255 14.64 0.75 -5.02
CA LEU A 255 15.26 0.41 -6.30
C LEU A 255 14.19 0.32 -7.39
N LYS A 256 14.41 0.99 -8.51
CA LYS A 256 13.51 0.94 -9.66
C LYS A 256 13.99 -0.11 -10.64
N CYS A 257 13.11 -1.04 -11.00
CA CYS A 257 13.36 -2.07 -12.00
C CYS A 257 12.60 -1.73 -13.28
N PRO A 258 13.25 -1.67 -14.45
CA PRO A 258 12.59 -1.41 -15.73
C PRO A 258 11.48 -2.42 -16.02
N VAL A 259 10.31 -1.91 -16.41
CA VAL A 259 9.18 -2.77 -16.85
C VAL A 259 9.44 -3.30 -18.26
N ASN A 260 9.94 -2.42 -19.14
CA ASN A 260 10.39 -2.80 -20.47
C ASN A 260 11.83 -2.30 -20.61
N PRO A 261 12.80 -3.19 -20.89
CA PRO A 261 14.20 -2.79 -21.10
C PRO A 261 14.36 -1.99 -22.39
#